data_6e9fc8188e811abcb9d936ed05cd4611
#
_entry.id   6e9fc8188e811abcb9d936ed05cd4611
#
_cell.length_a   1.000
_cell.length_b   1.000
_cell.length_c   1.000
_cell.angle_alpha   90.00
_cell.angle_beta   90.00
_cell.angle_gamma   90.00
#
_symmetry.space_group_name_H-M   'P 1'
#
loop_
_entity.id
_entity.type
_entity.pdbx_description
1 polymer ?
#
loop_
_entity_poly.entity_id
_entity_poly.type
_entity_poly.pdbx_seq_one_letter_code
_entity_poly.pdbx_strand_id
1 'polypeptide(L)'
;MSTPSLFSDAQELLPFDGSAVLYPRFFDTDFARNALDELKTQTPWEQPEMIMFGKKHVQAGRSTWFTDSGISYQYSGIEREAHPMTPLLTKIGAMCTAHTGAQFNSVLVNLYRDGQDSVSWHSDNEAVNGKEPTIASVSLGATRRFDLRHKETKEMVRADLEDGSLLVMSGLSQHCWSHQIAKTKTPVGPRINLTFRQVQPILLQ
;
A
#
# COMPACT_ATOMS: atom_id res chain seq x y z
N MET A 1 -5.99 34.21 -13.21
CA MET A 1 -6.79 33.02 -12.92
C MET A 1 -5.82 32.02 -12.27
N SER A 2 -5.93 31.79 -10.97
CA SER A 2 -5.06 30.79 -10.28
C SER A 2 -5.49 29.40 -10.72
N THR A 3 -4.57 28.61 -11.24
CA THR A 3 -4.76 27.18 -11.53
C THR A 3 -5.16 26.51 -10.21
N PRO A 4 -6.30 25.77 -10.15
CA PRO A 4 -6.63 25.01 -8.95
C PRO A 4 -5.48 24.06 -8.66
N SER A 5 -4.97 24.06 -7.42
CA SER A 5 -4.00 23.08 -6.97
C SER A 5 -4.64 21.70 -7.12
N LEU A 6 -3.99 20.77 -7.83
CA LEU A 6 -4.40 19.36 -7.96
C LEU A 6 -4.56 18.65 -6.60
N PHE A 7 -4.12 19.29 -5.53
CA PHE A 7 -4.08 18.75 -4.17
C PHE A 7 -4.96 19.54 -3.17
N SER A 8 -5.93 20.32 -3.65
CA SER A 8 -6.83 21.13 -2.79
C SER A 8 -7.68 20.27 -1.84
N ASP A 9 -7.81 18.97 -2.08
CA ASP A 9 -8.68 18.05 -1.36
C ASP A 9 -7.90 17.07 -0.45
N ALA A 10 -6.63 17.34 -0.16
CA ALA A 10 -5.81 16.51 0.73
C ALA A 10 -6.42 16.48 2.15
N GLN A 11 -6.50 15.29 2.75
CA GLN A 11 -7.12 15.06 4.06
C GLN A 11 -6.14 14.36 4.98
N GLU A 12 -5.77 15.02 6.10
CA GLU A 12 -5.09 14.32 7.19
C GLU A 12 -6.12 13.47 7.95
N LEU A 13 -5.86 12.18 8.03
CA LEU A 13 -6.76 11.22 8.64
C LEU A 13 -6.46 11.00 10.13
N LEU A 14 -5.18 11.04 10.54
CA LEU A 14 -4.79 10.73 11.91
C LEU A 14 -4.84 11.99 12.78
N PRO A 15 -5.56 11.94 13.92
CA PRO A 15 -5.63 13.10 14.83
C PRO A 15 -4.37 13.31 15.66
N PHE A 16 -3.50 12.27 15.82
CA PHE A 16 -2.28 12.28 16.61
C PHE A 16 -1.39 11.07 16.32
N ASP A 17 -0.18 11.03 16.87
CA ASP A 17 0.77 9.91 16.84
C ASP A 17 1.06 9.37 15.43
N GLY A 18 1.43 10.27 14.53
CA GLY A 18 1.76 9.99 13.14
C GLY A 18 0.93 10.80 12.17
N SER A 19 1.12 10.55 10.89
CA SER A 19 0.38 11.22 9.81
C SER A 19 -0.08 10.19 8.79
N ALA A 20 -1.28 10.37 8.27
CA ALA A 20 -1.83 9.61 7.14
C ALA A 20 -2.64 10.56 6.24
N VAL A 21 -2.00 11.14 5.23
CA VAL A 21 -2.62 12.11 4.33
C VAL A 21 -3.18 11.41 3.11
N LEU A 22 -4.48 11.54 2.89
CA LEU A 22 -5.18 11.02 1.72
C LEU A 22 -5.32 12.11 0.65
N TYR A 23 -4.91 11.80 -0.57
CA TYR A 23 -5.06 12.59 -1.80
C TYR A 23 -6.03 11.84 -2.72
N PRO A 24 -7.34 12.14 -2.73
CA PRO A 24 -8.37 11.32 -3.38
C PRO A 24 -8.21 11.21 -4.90
N ARG A 25 -7.69 12.23 -5.56
CA ARG A 25 -7.51 12.32 -7.01
C ARG A 25 -6.06 12.65 -7.38
N PHE A 26 -5.13 11.83 -6.89
CA PHE A 26 -3.72 12.02 -7.16
C PHE A 26 -3.37 11.70 -8.62
N PHE A 27 -3.95 10.64 -9.15
CA PHE A 27 -3.87 10.28 -10.57
C PHE A 27 -5.20 10.58 -11.26
N ASP A 28 -5.12 11.05 -12.51
CA ASP A 28 -6.32 11.19 -13.32
C ASP A 28 -6.92 9.82 -13.69
N THR A 29 -8.20 9.83 -14.06
CA THR A 29 -8.97 8.61 -14.32
C THR A 29 -8.41 7.78 -15.46
N ASP A 30 -7.88 8.41 -16.52
CA ASP A 30 -7.37 7.67 -17.67
C ASP A 30 -6.03 7.01 -17.32
N PHE A 31 -5.15 7.70 -16.59
CA PHE A 31 -3.92 7.10 -16.09
C PHE A 31 -4.22 5.93 -15.14
N ALA A 32 -5.13 6.12 -14.17
CA ALA A 32 -5.48 5.09 -13.20
C ALA A 32 -6.04 3.83 -13.87
N ARG A 33 -6.94 4.01 -14.85
CA ARG A 33 -7.52 2.90 -15.64
C ARG A 33 -6.45 2.13 -16.41
N ASN A 34 -5.61 2.84 -17.17
CA ASN A 34 -4.55 2.22 -17.96
C ASN A 34 -3.55 1.47 -17.08
N ALA A 35 -3.17 2.05 -15.94
CA ALA A 35 -2.29 1.41 -14.97
C ALA A 35 -2.93 0.14 -14.36
N LEU A 36 -4.22 0.19 -14.01
CA LEU A 36 -4.95 -0.98 -13.53
C LEU A 36 -4.92 -2.13 -14.54
N ASP A 37 -5.23 -1.84 -15.80
CA ASP A 37 -5.33 -2.85 -16.86
C ASP A 37 -3.95 -3.46 -17.19
N GLU A 38 -2.89 -2.65 -17.24
CA GLU A 38 -1.52 -3.12 -17.41
C GLU A 38 -1.09 -4.02 -16.26
N LEU A 39 -1.25 -3.57 -15.02
CA LEU A 39 -0.86 -4.34 -13.84
C LEU A 39 -1.65 -5.64 -13.70
N LYS A 40 -2.94 -5.66 -14.01
CA LYS A 40 -3.76 -6.89 -13.98
C LYS A 40 -3.20 -7.98 -14.90
N THR A 41 -2.70 -7.59 -16.06
CA THR A 41 -2.28 -8.51 -17.13
C THR A 41 -0.80 -8.88 -17.08
N GLN A 42 0.06 -7.95 -16.62
CA GLN A 42 1.51 -8.12 -16.70
C GLN A 42 2.18 -8.49 -15.38
N THR A 43 1.50 -8.31 -14.24
CA THR A 43 2.09 -8.69 -12.95
C THR A 43 2.14 -10.21 -12.81
N PRO A 44 3.29 -10.80 -12.42
CA PRO A 44 3.41 -12.23 -12.13
C PRO A 44 2.78 -12.52 -10.76
N TRP A 45 1.47 -12.65 -10.73
CA TRP A 45 0.70 -12.79 -9.50
C TRP A 45 1.01 -14.07 -8.73
N GLU A 46 1.39 -13.90 -7.49
CA GLU A 46 1.60 -14.98 -6.53
C GLU A 46 0.44 -15.03 -5.52
N GLN A 47 0.21 -16.20 -4.97
CA GLN A 47 -0.72 -16.40 -3.86
C GLN A 47 0.01 -17.15 -2.73
N PRO A 48 0.75 -16.43 -1.87
CA PRO A 48 1.57 -17.06 -0.86
C PRO A 48 0.74 -17.78 0.19
N GLU A 49 1.27 -18.92 0.65
CA GLU A 49 0.76 -19.65 1.80
C GLU A 49 1.47 -19.18 3.07
N MET A 50 0.71 -18.91 4.12
CA MET A 50 1.23 -18.56 5.44
C MET A 50 0.95 -19.70 6.42
N ILE A 51 1.87 -19.98 7.33
CA ILE A 51 1.61 -20.89 8.44
C ILE A 51 1.23 -20.04 9.67
N MET A 52 -0.03 -20.10 10.07
CA MET A 52 -0.51 -19.46 11.29
C MET A 52 -1.05 -20.51 12.25
N PHE A 53 -0.55 -20.51 13.49
CA PHE A 53 -0.94 -21.49 14.52
C PHE A 53 -0.84 -22.94 14.05
N GLY A 54 0.23 -23.29 13.29
CA GLY A 54 0.47 -24.64 12.76
C GLY A 54 -0.45 -25.06 11.62
N LYS A 55 -1.30 -24.17 11.10
CA LYS A 55 -2.16 -24.42 9.93
C LYS A 55 -1.72 -23.57 8.74
N LYS A 56 -1.78 -24.19 7.55
CA LYS A 56 -1.58 -23.46 6.29
C LYS A 56 -2.80 -22.58 6.01
N HIS A 57 -2.54 -21.30 5.80
CA HIS A 57 -3.53 -20.31 5.35
C HIS A 57 -3.07 -19.72 4.04
N VAL A 58 -3.93 -19.77 3.04
CA VAL A 58 -3.71 -19.08 1.77
C VAL A 58 -4.04 -17.61 1.96
N GLN A 59 -3.15 -16.71 1.57
CA GLN A 59 -3.41 -15.26 1.64
C GLN A 59 -4.65 -14.93 0.81
N ALA A 60 -5.57 -14.15 1.38
CA ALA A 60 -6.72 -13.62 0.64
C ALA A 60 -6.21 -12.55 -0.34
N GLY A 61 -6.44 -12.77 -1.64
CA GLY A 61 -5.86 -11.94 -2.71
C GLY A 61 -4.56 -12.51 -3.26
N ARG A 62 -3.97 -11.76 -4.18
CA ARG A 62 -2.67 -12.08 -4.79
C ARG A 62 -1.72 -10.92 -4.58
N SER A 63 -0.42 -11.19 -4.60
CA SER A 63 0.57 -10.12 -4.44
C SER A 63 1.88 -10.49 -5.10
N THR A 64 2.68 -9.47 -5.42
CA THR A 64 4.01 -9.61 -6.01
C THR A 64 4.90 -8.51 -5.47
N TRP A 65 6.15 -8.83 -5.18
CA TRP A 65 7.16 -7.91 -4.68
C TRP A 65 8.08 -7.45 -5.79
N PHE A 66 8.23 -6.13 -5.95
CA PHE A 66 9.15 -5.52 -6.90
C PHE A 66 10.15 -4.63 -6.17
N THR A 67 11.42 -4.67 -6.62
CA THR A 67 12.49 -3.84 -6.05
C THR A 67 13.64 -3.66 -7.04
N ASP A 68 14.28 -2.49 -7.00
CA ASP A 68 15.53 -2.24 -7.73
C ASP A 68 16.77 -2.58 -6.90
N SER A 69 16.61 -2.80 -5.58
CA SER A 69 17.72 -3.02 -4.65
C SER A 69 18.22 -4.45 -4.61
N GLY A 70 17.52 -5.42 -5.24
CA GLY A 70 17.84 -6.84 -5.14
C GLY A 70 17.65 -7.43 -3.72
N ILE A 71 17.06 -6.66 -2.80
CA ILE A 71 16.81 -7.09 -1.43
C ILE A 71 15.60 -8.00 -1.40
N SER A 72 15.79 -9.26 -0.96
CA SER A 72 14.65 -10.13 -0.66
C SER A 72 13.85 -9.55 0.50
N TYR A 73 12.54 -9.56 0.38
CA TYR A 73 11.65 -9.03 1.40
C TYR A 73 10.96 -10.16 2.16
N GLN A 74 11.15 -10.18 3.46
CA GLN A 74 10.46 -11.10 4.35
C GLN A 74 9.27 -10.40 4.98
N TYR A 75 8.06 -10.73 4.53
CA TYR A 75 6.81 -10.21 5.10
C TYR A 75 6.09 -11.32 5.83
N SER A 76 5.78 -11.11 7.11
CA SER A 76 5.10 -12.13 7.96
C SER A 76 5.76 -13.51 7.92
N GLY A 77 7.10 -13.57 7.84
CA GLY A 77 7.86 -14.82 7.79
C GLY A 77 7.89 -15.53 6.44
N ILE A 78 7.34 -14.91 5.39
CA ILE A 78 7.39 -15.43 4.01
C ILE A 78 8.46 -14.68 3.24
N GLU A 79 9.45 -15.41 2.72
CA GLU A 79 10.39 -14.88 1.75
C GLU A 79 9.68 -14.73 0.40
N ARG A 80 9.73 -13.53 -0.17
CA ARG A 80 9.14 -13.23 -1.47
C ARG A 80 10.21 -13.13 -2.52
N GLU A 81 9.95 -13.70 -3.69
CA GLU A 81 10.80 -13.49 -4.86
C GLU A 81 10.79 -12.00 -5.23
N ALA A 82 11.98 -11.46 -5.44
CA ALA A 82 12.15 -10.07 -5.84
C ALA A 82 12.12 -9.96 -7.37
N HIS A 83 11.13 -9.24 -7.89
CA HIS A 83 11.05 -8.91 -9.32
C HIS A 83 11.63 -7.51 -9.56
N PRO A 84 12.25 -7.26 -10.73
CA PRO A 84 12.73 -5.93 -11.10
C PRO A 84 11.54 -4.97 -11.31
N MET A 85 11.73 -3.69 -10.95
CA MET A 85 10.73 -2.66 -11.18
C MET A 85 10.37 -2.54 -12.65
N THR A 86 9.08 -2.55 -12.98
CA THR A 86 8.63 -2.30 -14.35
C THR A 86 8.66 -0.80 -14.67
N PRO A 87 8.70 -0.38 -15.95
CA PRO A 87 8.64 1.04 -16.32
C PRO A 87 7.44 1.78 -15.72
N LEU A 88 6.27 1.12 -15.64
CA LEU A 88 5.07 1.70 -15.02
C LEU A 88 5.27 1.90 -13.52
N LEU A 89 5.75 0.89 -12.80
CA LEU A 89 5.99 0.99 -11.35
C LEU A 89 7.05 2.04 -11.02
N THR A 90 8.13 2.12 -11.81
CA THR A 90 9.16 3.17 -11.68
C THR A 90 8.56 4.56 -11.90
N LYS A 91 7.70 4.74 -12.91
CA LYS A 91 7.01 6.01 -13.18
C LYS A 91 6.11 6.41 -12.00
N ILE A 92 5.28 5.51 -11.50
CA ILE A 92 4.38 5.78 -10.35
C ILE A 92 5.21 6.11 -9.10
N GLY A 93 6.26 5.35 -8.82
CA GLY A 93 7.17 5.59 -7.69
C GLY A 93 7.84 6.96 -7.78
N ALA A 94 8.30 7.37 -8.97
CA ALA A 94 8.87 8.70 -9.19
C ALA A 94 7.85 9.83 -8.93
N MET A 95 6.58 9.65 -9.32
CA MET A 95 5.52 10.62 -9.01
C MET A 95 5.26 10.71 -7.50
N CYS A 96 5.25 9.58 -6.80
CA CYS A 96 5.15 9.56 -5.34
C CYS A 96 6.35 10.25 -4.67
N THR A 97 7.58 9.98 -5.15
CA THR A 97 8.81 10.64 -4.67
C THR A 97 8.76 12.15 -4.87
N ALA A 98 8.37 12.61 -6.06
CA ALA A 98 8.26 14.03 -6.37
C ALA A 98 7.25 14.74 -5.47
N HIS A 99 6.18 14.04 -5.07
CA HIS A 99 5.15 14.60 -4.20
C HIS A 99 5.54 14.59 -2.71
N THR A 100 6.13 13.49 -2.23
CA THR A 100 6.41 13.30 -0.80
C THR A 100 7.80 13.77 -0.36
N GLY A 101 8.74 13.87 -1.30
CA GLY A 101 10.17 14.06 -1.02
C GLY A 101 10.88 12.78 -0.52
N ALA A 102 10.13 11.70 -0.22
CA ALA A 102 10.70 10.44 0.22
C ALA A 102 11.20 9.61 -0.97
N GLN A 103 12.23 8.77 -0.74
CA GLN A 103 12.75 7.85 -1.74
C GLN A 103 12.03 6.50 -1.60
N PHE A 104 11.73 5.87 -2.73
CA PHE A 104 11.12 4.54 -2.79
C PHE A 104 11.94 3.65 -3.72
N ASN A 105 12.37 2.49 -3.26
CA ASN A 105 13.15 1.50 -4.01
C ASN A 105 12.45 0.15 -4.12
N SER A 106 11.22 0.07 -3.64
CA SER A 106 10.45 -1.17 -3.60
C SER A 106 8.96 -0.90 -3.58
N VAL A 107 8.18 -1.87 -4.06
CA VAL A 107 6.72 -1.83 -4.02
C VAL A 107 6.14 -3.23 -3.84
N LEU A 108 5.22 -3.36 -2.90
CA LEU A 108 4.34 -4.52 -2.80
C LEU A 108 3.05 -4.22 -3.58
N VAL A 109 2.83 -5.00 -4.62
CA VAL A 109 1.62 -4.92 -5.47
C VAL A 109 0.62 -5.95 -4.97
N ASN A 110 -0.56 -5.52 -4.50
CA ASN A 110 -1.62 -6.38 -3.98
C ASN A 110 -2.86 -6.31 -4.87
N LEU A 111 -3.37 -7.46 -5.30
CA LEU A 111 -4.64 -7.59 -6.02
C LEU A 111 -5.74 -8.12 -5.08
N TYR A 112 -6.76 -7.31 -4.91
CA TYR A 112 -8.04 -7.68 -4.32
C TYR A 112 -9.03 -7.92 -5.46
N ARG A 113 -9.42 -9.18 -5.70
CA ARG A 113 -10.26 -9.57 -6.85
C ARG A 113 -11.70 -9.13 -6.69
N ASP A 114 -12.16 -9.12 -5.45
CA ASP A 114 -13.53 -8.78 -5.05
C ASP A 114 -13.60 -8.39 -3.57
N GLY A 115 -14.80 -8.32 -3.01
CA GLY A 115 -15.05 -7.99 -1.61
C GLY A 115 -14.61 -9.04 -0.60
N GLN A 116 -14.29 -10.27 -1.00
CA GLN A 116 -13.84 -11.33 -0.10
C GLN A 116 -12.33 -11.30 0.14
N ASP A 117 -11.58 -10.70 -0.79
CA ASP A 117 -10.16 -10.45 -0.57
C ASP A 117 -9.97 -9.32 0.45
N SER A 118 -9.08 -9.54 1.41
CA SER A 118 -8.89 -8.69 2.57
C SER A 118 -7.47 -8.79 3.10
N VAL A 119 -7.06 -7.79 3.86
CA VAL A 119 -5.87 -7.86 4.72
C VAL A 119 -6.29 -7.50 6.14
N SER A 120 -5.91 -8.37 7.09
CA SER A 120 -6.23 -8.19 8.51
C SER A 120 -5.45 -7.03 9.14
N TRP A 121 -5.79 -6.66 10.37
CA TRP A 121 -5.08 -5.65 11.15
C TRP A 121 -3.57 -5.92 11.21
N HIS A 122 -2.77 -4.98 10.71
CA HIS A 122 -1.31 -5.01 10.71
C HIS A 122 -0.75 -3.58 10.72
N SER A 123 0.55 -3.49 10.79
CA SER A 123 1.33 -2.26 10.56
C SER A 123 2.54 -2.65 9.74
N ASP A 124 3.02 -1.77 8.88
CA ASP A 124 4.22 -1.96 8.05
C ASP A 124 5.47 -1.49 8.82
N ASN A 125 5.73 -2.08 9.98
CA ASN A 125 6.79 -1.69 10.91
C ASN A 125 7.96 -2.69 10.93
N GLU A 126 8.15 -3.46 9.86
CA GLU A 126 9.29 -4.34 9.72
C GLU A 126 10.60 -3.55 9.73
N ALA A 127 11.64 -4.10 10.37
CA ALA A 127 12.94 -3.44 10.54
C ALA A 127 13.57 -2.97 9.21
N VAL A 128 13.30 -3.69 8.11
CA VAL A 128 13.78 -3.35 6.77
C VAL A 128 13.22 -2.01 6.26
N ASN A 129 12.07 -1.57 6.74
CA ASN A 129 11.44 -0.30 6.38
C ASN A 129 12.02 0.91 7.13
N GLY A 130 12.91 0.68 8.10
CA GLY A 130 13.46 1.73 8.96
C GLY A 130 12.56 2.09 10.15
N LYS A 131 12.99 3.09 10.93
CA LYS A 131 12.39 3.40 12.23
C LYS A 131 11.04 4.14 12.10
N GLU A 132 10.92 5.07 11.17
CA GLU A 132 9.70 5.87 10.93
C GLU A 132 9.46 5.96 9.41
N PRO A 133 9.03 4.86 8.78
CA PRO A 133 8.98 4.81 7.33
C PRO A 133 7.93 5.76 6.77
N THR A 134 8.27 6.41 5.65
CA THR A 134 7.27 7.01 4.77
C THR A 134 6.80 5.95 3.79
N ILE A 135 5.50 5.71 3.76
CA ILE A 135 4.84 4.73 2.89
C ILE A 135 3.87 5.46 1.97
N ALA A 136 4.02 5.23 0.66
CA ALA A 136 3.09 5.74 -0.34
C ALA A 136 2.21 4.58 -0.84
N SER A 137 0.91 4.66 -0.57
CA SER A 137 -0.08 3.64 -0.92
C SER A 137 -1.02 4.16 -2.00
N VAL A 138 -0.84 3.67 -3.24
CA VAL A 138 -1.67 4.02 -4.41
C VAL A 138 -2.79 3.01 -4.56
N SER A 139 -4.01 3.48 -4.81
CA SER A 139 -5.20 2.66 -5.06
C SER A 139 -5.65 2.80 -6.51
N LEU A 140 -5.86 1.68 -7.18
CA LEU A 140 -6.36 1.62 -8.56
C LEU A 140 -7.55 0.67 -8.63
N GLY A 141 -8.62 1.07 -9.30
CA GLY A 141 -9.84 0.29 -9.50
C GLY A 141 -10.88 0.49 -8.39
N ALA A 142 -11.52 -0.58 -7.93
CA ALA A 142 -12.66 -0.47 -7.03
C ALA A 142 -12.31 0.19 -5.69
N THR A 143 -13.17 1.09 -5.24
CA THR A 143 -13.07 1.72 -3.92
C THR A 143 -13.16 0.68 -2.81
N ARG A 144 -12.24 0.74 -1.86
CA ARG A 144 -12.27 -0.10 -0.65
C ARG A 144 -12.10 0.76 0.59
N ARG A 145 -12.89 0.44 1.62
CA ARG A 145 -12.74 1.05 2.93
C ARG A 145 -11.44 0.62 3.58
N PHE A 146 -10.70 1.58 4.09
CA PHE A 146 -9.48 1.45 4.85
C PHE A 146 -9.76 1.85 6.29
N ASP A 147 -9.59 0.93 7.21
CA ASP A 147 -9.76 1.17 8.62
C ASP A 147 -8.39 1.36 9.28
N LEU A 148 -8.23 2.41 10.07
CA LEU A 148 -7.08 2.68 10.94
C LEU A 148 -7.54 2.56 12.38
N ARG A 149 -6.70 1.97 13.27
CA ARG A 149 -7.00 1.84 14.69
C ARG A 149 -5.74 2.12 15.51
N HIS A 150 -5.84 3.07 16.43
CA HIS A 150 -4.75 3.33 17.38
C HIS A 150 -4.53 2.13 18.31
N LYS A 151 -3.26 1.73 18.50
CA LYS A 151 -2.94 0.50 19.23
C LYS A 151 -3.25 0.57 20.72
N GLU A 152 -3.13 1.78 21.34
CA GLU A 152 -3.40 2.01 22.76
C GLU A 152 -4.83 2.47 22.99
N THR A 153 -5.22 3.62 22.46
CA THR A 153 -6.53 4.24 22.73
C THR A 153 -7.70 3.51 22.08
N LYS A 154 -7.44 2.67 21.06
CA LYS A 154 -8.44 1.97 20.22
C LYS A 154 -9.28 2.91 19.36
N GLU A 155 -8.92 4.19 19.29
CA GLU A 155 -9.57 5.15 18.40
C GLU A 155 -9.54 4.66 16.95
N MET A 156 -10.66 4.86 16.26
CA MET A 156 -10.89 4.34 14.91
C MET A 156 -11.07 5.48 13.91
N VAL A 157 -10.30 5.43 12.85
CA VAL A 157 -10.47 6.29 11.67
C VAL A 157 -10.80 5.41 10.47
N ARG A 158 -11.64 5.92 9.58
CA ARG A 158 -12.07 5.23 8.36
C ARG A 158 -11.99 6.17 7.18
N ALA A 159 -11.48 5.66 6.08
CA ALA A 159 -11.43 6.38 4.80
C ALA A 159 -11.77 5.42 3.66
N ASP A 160 -12.32 5.96 2.59
CA ASP A 160 -12.53 5.24 1.35
C ASP A 160 -11.35 5.52 0.42
N LEU A 161 -10.63 4.46 0.02
CA LEU A 161 -9.54 4.55 -0.94
C LEU A 161 -10.09 4.35 -2.34
N GLU A 162 -10.32 5.48 -3.01
CA GLU A 162 -10.90 5.54 -4.35
C GLU A 162 -9.85 5.26 -5.45
N ASP A 163 -10.35 5.05 -6.68
CA ASP A 163 -9.50 4.92 -7.87
C ASP A 163 -8.61 6.15 -8.08
N GLY A 164 -7.33 5.93 -8.33
CA GLY A 164 -6.35 7.00 -8.52
C GLY A 164 -5.94 7.74 -7.25
N SER A 165 -6.38 7.30 -6.06
CA SER A 165 -6.00 7.92 -4.79
C SER A 165 -4.59 7.51 -4.34
N LEU A 166 -3.93 8.44 -3.62
CA LEU A 166 -2.67 8.22 -2.90
C LEU A 166 -2.90 8.46 -1.40
N LEU A 167 -2.53 7.49 -0.58
CA LEU A 167 -2.43 7.64 0.87
C LEU A 167 -0.95 7.64 1.26
N VAL A 168 -0.49 8.69 1.94
CA VAL A 168 0.87 8.80 2.47
C VAL A 168 0.83 8.63 3.97
N MET A 169 1.46 7.59 4.48
CA MET A 169 1.61 7.32 5.92
C MET A 169 3.05 7.59 6.34
N SER A 170 3.27 8.34 7.44
CA SER A 170 4.61 8.73 7.89
C SER A 170 4.69 8.97 9.40
N GLY A 171 5.91 9.27 9.88
CA GLY A 171 6.19 9.46 11.30
C GLY A 171 5.83 8.21 12.12
N LEU A 172 5.17 8.40 13.25
CA LEU A 172 4.81 7.31 14.16
C LEU A 172 3.62 6.45 13.68
N SER A 173 3.06 6.72 12.48
CA SER A 173 1.85 6.02 12.00
C SER A 173 1.96 4.50 12.08
N GLN A 174 3.11 3.91 11.71
CA GLN A 174 3.30 2.46 11.74
C GLN A 174 3.60 1.91 13.15
N HIS A 175 4.04 2.76 14.07
CA HIS A 175 4.27 2.38 15.46
C HIS A 175 2.97 2.41 16.28
N CYS A 176 2.19 3.49 16.12
CA CYS A 176 1.04 3.76 16.98
C CYS A 176 -0.28 3.27 16.40
N TRP A 177 -0.36 3.10 15.09
CA TRP A 177 -1.58 2.69 14.40
C TRP A 177 -1.43 1.34 13.69
N SER A 178 -2.51 0.59 13.68
CA SER A 178 -2.70 -0.58 12.81
C SER A 178 -3.77 -0.27 11.78
N HIS A 179 -3.72 -0.94 10.63
CA HIS A 179 -4.67 -0.73 9.54
C HIS A 179 -5.11 -2.04 8.91
N GLN A 180 -6.25 -2.02 8.21
CA GLN A 180 -6.80 -3.16 7.49
C GLN A 180 -7.62 -2.75 6.27
N ILE A 181 -7.77 -3.71 5.34
CA ILE A 181 -8.86 -3.73 4.36
C ILE A 181 -9.77 -4.90 4.74
N ALA A 182 -10.91 -4.61 5.34
CA ALA A 182 -11.86 -5.62 5.78
C ALA A 182 -12.62 -6.24 4.59
N LYS A 183 -13.12 -7.46 4.75
CA LYS A 183 -14.08 -8.06 3.81
C LYS A 183 -15.34 -7.21 3.72
N THR A 184 -15.96 -7.20 2.55
CA THR A 184 -17.27 -6.57 2.35
C THR A 184 -18.23 -7.53 1.66
N LYS A 185 -19.51 -7.43 2.02
CA LYS A 185 -20.60 -8.14 1.34
C LYS A 185 -21.14 -7.36 0.14
N THR A 186 -20.81 -6.07 0.06
CA THR A 186 -21.16 -5.25 -1.10
C THR A 186 -20.39 -5.76 -2.30
N PRO A 187 -21.03 -6.03 -3.44
CA PRO A 187 -20.35 -6.39 -4.67
C PRO A 187 -19.39 -5.25 -5.09
N VAL A 188 -18.12 -5.57 -5.24
CA VAL A 188 -17.10 -4.64 -5.70
C VAL A 188 -16.21 -5.32 -6.74
N GLY A 189 -15.72 -4.55 -7.69
CA GLY A 189 -14.77 -5.00 -8.70
C GLY A 189 -13.35 -5.20 -8.14
N PRO A 190 -12.41 -5.53 -9.03
CA PRO A 190 -11.01 -5.66 -8.64
C PRO A 190 -10.40 -4.32 -8.25
N ARG A 191 -9.50 -4.39 -7.26
CA ARG A 191 -8.64 -3.28 -6.83
C ARG A 191 -7.19 -3.74 -6.81
N ILE A 192 -6.29 -2.91 -7.31
CA ILE A 192 -4.85 -3.07 -7.10
C ILE A 192 -4.39 -1.98 -6.13
N ASN A 193 -3.57 -2.38 -5.17
CA ASN A 193 -2.89 -1.47 -4.27
C ASN A 193 -1.37 -1.59 -4.47
N LEU A 194 -0.71 -0.45 -4.63
CA LEU A 194 0.74 -0.34 -4.73
C LEU A 194 1.25 0.29 -3.44
N THR A 195 1.98 -0.47 -2.62
CA THR A 195 2.56 0.02 -1.38
C THR A 195 4.06 0.22 -1.58
N PHE A 196 4.46 1.46 -1.86
CA PHE A 196 5.84 1.87 -2.06
C PHE A 196 6.53 2.11 -0.73
N ARG A 197 7.77 1.61 -0.60
CA ARG A 197 8.63 1.72 0.59
C ARG A 197 10.07 1.95 0.20
N GLN A 198 10.83 2.51 1.11
CA GLN A 198 12.28 2.48 1.06
C GLN A 198 12.77 1.35 1.97
N VAL A 199 13.19 0.24 1.38
CA VAL A 199 13.78 -0.88 2.13
C VAL A 199 15.30 -0.73 2.20
N GLN A 200 15.86 -1.15 3.34
CA GLN A 200 17.29 -1.13 3.62
C GLN A 200 17.78 -2.56 3.88
N PRO A 201 19.01 -2.91 3.48
CA PRO A 201 19.59 -4.19 3.87
C PRO A 201 19.61 -4.28 5.41
N ILE A 202 19.13 -5.41 5.94
CA ILE A 202 19.33 -5.70 7.36
C ILE A 202 20.81 -6.08 7.52
N LEU A 203 21.61 -5.18 8.07
CA LEU A 203 22.98 -5.49 8.47
C LEU A 203 22.86 -6.46 9.64
N LEU A 204 23.17 -7.74 9.40
CA LEU A 204 23.35 -8.72 10.47
C LEU A 204 24.56 -8.24 11.28
N GLN A 205 24.33 -7.82 12.52
CA GLN A 205 25.37 -7.54 13.52
C GLN A 205 25.85 -8.84 14.14
#